data_2253f6fd591030abcb27ea5568c216c0
#
_entry.id   2253f6fd591030abcb27ea5568c216c0
#
_cell.length_a   1.000
_cell.length_b   1.000
_cell.length_c   1.000
_cell.angle_alpha   90.00
_cell.angle_beta   90.00
_cell.angle_gamma   90.00
#
_symmetry.space_group_name_H-M   'P 1'
#
loop_
_entity.id
_entity.type
_entity.pdbx_description
1 polymer ?
#
loop_
_entity_poly.entity_id
_entity_poly.type
_entity_poly.pdbx_seq_one_letter_code
_entity_poly.pdbx_strand_id
1 'polypeptide(L)'
;EGKAEVDYAAGFFTYCAANMDHLKSRVLEERPRGCEWRVLYRPAGVVGLIVPWNFPIGMIAKKLSAALAAGCASVIKPASKTPLTMIALFALLEREVRLPAGWANLVPGSASAIADALLTHPDVAVVSFTGSTEVGRELITKSAAQVKRITLELGGNAPYIVFADADMDKAVDQLMANKFRGSGQTCVCANRILVERSVAAEFSRRLTARVNALRLGDGLEVEEPLRIVGQPCLRGNQDHPLDIAKEYQWSGADLTSLTAGV
;
A
#
# COMPACT_ATOMS: atom_id res chain seq x y z
N GLU A 1 -3.86 12.94 8.48
CA GLU A 1 -3.42 11.67 7.84
C GLU A 1 -1.90 11.67 7.60
N GLY A 2 -1.28 12.72 7.02
CA GLY A 2 0.15 12.74 6.72
C GLY A 2 1.05 12.49 7.93
N LYS A 3 0.76 13.08 9.10
CA LYS A 3 1.51 12.80 10.35
C LYS A 3 1.37 11.33 10.77
N ALA A 4 0.16 10.78 10.72
CA ALA A 4 -0.08 9.38 11.05
C ALA A 4 0.62 8.42 10.08
N GLU A 5 0.82 8.82 8.83
CA GLU A 5 1.60 8.02 7.87
C GLU A 5 3.09 7.97 8.23
N VAL A 6 3.64 9.04 8.79
CA VAL A 6 5.03 9.05 9.29
C VAL A 6 5.21 8.08 10.45
N ASP A 7 4.29 8.09 11.42
CA ASP A 7 4.30 7.14 12.54
C ASP A 7 4.15 5.69 12.06
N TYR A 8 3.25 5.46 11.12
CA TYR A 8 3.06 4.17 10.47
C TYR A 8 4.34 3.69 9.78
N ALA A 9 5.02 4.59 9.05
CA ALA A 9 6.28 4.29 8.39
C ALA A 9 7.40 3.95 9.38
N ALA A 10 7.53 4.72 10.46
CA ALA A 10 8.50 4.46 11.53
C ALA A 10 8.29 3.09 12.17
N GLY A 11 7.04 2.66 12.32
CA GLY A 11 6.67 1.36 12.85
C GLY A 11 7.27 0.19 12.08
N PHE A 12 7.42 0.27 10.77
CA PHE A 12 8.06 -0.79 9.97
C PHE A 12 9.55 -0.93 10.27
N PHE A 13 10.25 0.18 10.43
CA PHE A 13 11.67 0.14 10.80
C PHE A 13 11.86 -0.43 12.21
N THR A 14 11.05 0.02 13.16
CA THR A 14 11.06 -0.50 14.52
C THR A 14 10.78 -2.00 14.57
N TYR A 15 9.74 -2.45 13.84
CA TYR A 15 9.39 -3.87 13.75
C TYR A 15 10.53 -4.69 13.17
N CYS A 16 11.12 -4.27 12.04
CA CYS A 16 12.21 -5.00 11.42
C CYS A 16 13.43 -5.06 12.34
N ALA A 17 13.79 -3.96 13.00
CA ALA A 17 14.90 -3.93 13.95
C ALA A 17 14.68 -4.89 15.11
N ALA A 18 13.47 -4.92 15.69
CA ALA A 18 13.13 -5.82 16.80
C ALA A 18 13.10 -7.31 16.41
N ASN A 19 12.96 -7.62 15.13
CA ASN A 19 12.86 -9.00 14.63
C ASN A 19 14.12 -9.52 13.90
N MET A 20 15.25 -8.82 14.04
CA MET A 20 16.52 -9.24 13.40
C MET A 20 16.97 -10.64 13.83
N ASP A 21 16.59 -11.09 15.00
CA ASP A 21 16.92 -12.42 15.53
C ASP A 21 16.37 -13.57 14.67
N HIS A 22 15.28 -13.34 13.95
CA HIS A 22 14.73 -14.32 12.98
C HIS A 22 15.67 -14.61 11.79
N LEU A 23 16.65 -13.75 11.56
CA LEU A 23 17.64 -13.91 10.48
C LEU A 23 18.93 -14.62 10.97
N LYS A 24 18.98 -15.06 12.24
CA LYS A 24 20.13 -15.83 12.76
C LYS A 24 20.13 -17.23 12.15
N SER A 25 21.30 -17.62 11.67
CA SER A 25 21.54 -18.99 11.21
C SER A 25 21.37 -19.98 12.37
N ARG A 26 20.80 -21.15 12.09
CA ARG A 26 20.51 -22.16 13.11
C ARG A 26 20.79 -23.56 12.62
N VAL A 27 21.14 -24.48 13.55
CA VAL A 27 21.19 -25.91 13.31
C VAL A 27 19.80 -26.47 13.63
N LEU A 28 19.28 -27.35 12.74
CA LEU A 28 18.01 -28.02 12.99
C LEU A 28 18.23 -29.24 13.89
N GLU A 29 17.40 -29.37 14.92
CA GLU A 29 17.44 -30.49 15.87
C GLU A 29 16.89 -31.76 15.22
N GLU A 30 15.77 -31.66 14.53
CA GLU A 30 15.16 -32.76 13.77
C GLU A 30 15.93 -32.98 12.47
N ARG A 31 16.74 -34.06 12.44
CA ARG A 31 17.60 -34.42 11.30
C ARG A 31 17.85 -35.90 11.26
N PRO A 32 18.16 -36.48 10.07
CA PRO A 32 18.59 -37.86 9.97
C PRO A 32 19.86 -38.15 10.77
N ARG A 33 19.95 -39.35 11.31
CA ARG A 33 21.13 -39.80 12.08
C ARG A 33 22.40 -39.68 11.24
N GLY A 34 23.43 -39.07 11.79
CA GLY A 34 24.70 -38.83 11.10
C GLY A 34 24.75 -37.63 10.16
N CYS A 35 23.68 -36.84 10.09
CA CYS A 35 23.61 -35.59 9.31
C CYS A 35 23.60 -34.38 10.23
N GLU A 36 24.10 -33.26 9.74
CA GLU A 36 23.92 -31.94 10.33
C GLU A 36 23.22 -31.04 9.33
N TRP A 37 22.08 -30.49 9.70
CA TRP A 37 21.34 -29.55 8.87
C TRP A 37 21.44 -28.16 9.44
N ARG A 38 21.90 -27.22 8.61
CA ARG A 38 22.03 -25.80 8.95
C ARG A 38 21.16 -24.94 8.05
N VAL A 39 20.40 -24.03 8.64
CA VAL A 39 19.70 -22.97 7.93
C VAL A 39 20.58 -21.74 7.98
N LEU A 40 21.04 -21.28 6.82
CA LEU A 40 21.88 -20.09 6.70
C LEU A 40 21.07 -19.00 6.00
N TYR A 41 20.96 -17.83 6.63
CA TYR A 41 20.37 -16.65 6.01
C TYR A 41 21.47 -15.80 5.38
N ARG A 42 21.23 -15.37 4.15
CA ARG A 42 22.13 -14.47 3.41
C ARG A 42 21.31 -13.42 2.69
N PRO A 43 21.85 -12.20 2.48
CA PRO A 43 21.23 -11.21 1.61
C PRO A 43 20.91 -11.81 0.25
N ALA A 44 19.73 -11.49 -0.29
CA ALA A 44 19.32 -11.99 -1.59
C ALA A 44 20.09 -11.34 -2.76
N GLY A 45 20.70 -10.19 -2.52
CA GLY A 45 21.38 -9.36 -3.52
C GLY A 45 20.76 -7.97 -3.58
N VAL A 46 20.84 -7.30 -4.72
CA VAL A 46 20.19 -6.00 -4.94
C VAL A 46 18.69 -6.18 -5.10
N VAL A 47 17.91 -5.28 -4.48
CA VAL A 47 16.45 -5.29 -4.50
C VAL A 47 15.93 -4.03 -5.19
N GLY A 48 15.09 -4.19 -6.22
CA GLY A 48 14.34 -3.09 -6.83
C GLY A 48 13.03 -2.86 -6.07
N LEU A 49 12.78 -1.63 -5.63
CA LEU A 49 11.57 -1.24 -4.89
C LEU A 49 10.79 -0.20 -5.68
N ILE A 50 9.58 -0.54 -6.12
CA ILE A 50 8.71 0.35 -6.89
C ILE A 50 7.43 0.59 -6.08
N VAL A 51 7.13 1.85 -5.79
CA VAL A 51 6.05 2.23 -4.88
C VAL A 51 5.06 3.22 -5.51
N PRO A 52 3.77 3.16 -5.14
CA PRO A 52 2.73 4.07 -5.58
C PRO A 52 2.75 5.37 -4.79
N TRP A 53 1.82 6.25 -5.13
CA TRP A 53 1.72 7.63 -4.65
C TRP A 53 0.78 7.81 -3.44
N ASN A 54 -0.10 6.85 -3.16
CA ASN A 54 -1.17 6.99 -2.17
C ASN A 54 -0.70 6.91 -0.70
N PHE A 55 0.45 6.30 -0.46
CA PHE A 55 1.17 6.30 0.82
C PHE A 55 2.65 6.54 0.57
N PRO A 56 3.06 7.81 0.36
CA PRO A 56 4.39 8.16 -0.15
C PRO A 56 5.55 7.67 0.71
N ILE A 57 5.41 7.67 2.04
CA ILE A 57 6.44 7.18 2.96
C ILE A 57 6.14 5.78 3.48
N GLY A 58 4.87 5.44 3.72
CA GLY A 58 4.47 4.15 4.29
C GLY A 58 4.82 2.97 3.39
N MET A 59 4.57 3.09 2.08
CA MET A 59 4.85 1.99 1.15
C MET A 59 6.32 1.71 0.97
N ILE A 60 7.17 2.74 0.99
CA ILE A 60 8.62 2.51 0.92
C ILE A 60 9.16 2.00 2.25
N ALA A 61 8.71 2.54 3.37
CA ALA A 61 9.16 2.10 4.68
C ALA A 61 8.93 0.60 4.89
N LYS A 62 7.75 0.09 4.51
CA LYS A 62 7.41 -1.34 4.52
C LYS A 62 8.41 -2.21 3.77
N LYS A 63 8.90 -1.73 2.62
CA LYS A 63 9.80 -2.49 1.75
C LYS A 63 11.27 -2.27 2.11
N LEU A 64 11.67 -1.01 2.31
CA LEU A 64 13.05 -0.64 2.57
C LEU A 64 13.53 -1.17 3.93
N SER A 65 12.70 -1.08 4.98
CA SER A 65 13.07 -1.62 6.30
C SER A 65 13.38 -3.12 6.25
N ALA A 66 12.55 -3.88 5.54
CA ALA A 66 12.77 -5.32 5.36
C ALA A 66 14.02 -5.63 4.52
N ALA A 67 14.25 -4.86 3.45
CA ALA A 67 15.45 -5.02 2.62
C ALA A 67 16.74 -4.72 3.41
N LEU A 68 16.76 -3.62 4.17
CA LEU A 68 17.89 -3.25 5.02
C LEU A 68 18.13 -4.28 6.13
N ALA A 69 17.08 -4.75 6.80
CA ALA A 69 17.17 -5.79 7.82
C ALA A 69 17.74 -7.09 7.25
N ALA A 70 17.40 -7.44 6.02
CA ALA A 70 17.94 -8.60 5.31
C ALA A 70 19.38 -8.38 4.75
N GLY A 71 19.96 -7.21 4.94
CA GLY A 71 21.31 -6.87 4.42
C GLY A 71 21.35 -6.64 2.91
N CYS A 72 20.21 -6.29 2.28
CA CYS A 72 20.10 -6.09 0.84
C CYS A 72 20.26 -4.62 0.46
N ALA A 73 21.12 -4.33 -0.49
CA ALA A 73 21.14 -3.02 -1.15
C ALA A 73 19.87 -2.81 -1.98
N SER A 74 19.37 -1.59 -2.04
CA SER A 74 18.08 -1.28 -2.66
C SER A 74 18.18 -0.16 -3.69
N VAL A 75 17.49 -0.33 -4.82
CA VAL A 75 17.24 0.71 -5.82
C VAL A 75 15.75 1.04 -5.76
N ILE A 76 15.41 2.29 -5.44
CA ILE A 76 14.06 2.72 -5.13
C ILE A 76 13.53 3.67 -6.19
N LYS A 77 12.41 3.28 -6.81
CA LYS A 77 11.64 4.13 -7.72
C LYS A 77 10.45 4.71 -6.97
N PRO A 78 10.47 6.00 -6.60
CA PRO A 78 9.33 6.68 -5.97
C PRO A 78 8.23 6.94 -7.00
N ALA A 79 7.00 7.15 -6.51
CA ALA A 79 5.94 7.63 -7.40
C ALA A 79 6.28 9.02 -7.94
N SER A 80 6.09 9.21 -9.23
CA SER A 80 6.37 10.50 -9.88
C SER A 80 5.45 11.63 -9.40
N LYS A 81 4.26 11.28 -8.89
CA LYS A 81 3.28 12.24 -8.35
C LYS A 81 3.63 12.75 -6.95
N THR A 82 4.37 11.97 -6.15
CA THR A 82 4.67 12.28 -4.74
C THR A 82 6.15 11.99 -4.39
N PRO A 83 7.12 12.58 -5.10
CA PRO A 83 8.53 12.27 -4.89
C PRO A 83 9.12 12.96 -3.65
N LEU A 84 8.56 14.11 -3.23
CA LEU A 84 9.18 14.99 -2.24
C LEU A 84 9.31 14.33 -0.86
N THR A 85 8.32 13.58 -0.42
CA THR A 85 8.38 12.84 0.86
C THR A 85 9.52 11.83 0.86
N MET A 86 9.75 11.17 -0.27
CA MET A 86 10.86 10.21 -0.42
C MET A 86 12.21 10.91 -0.42
N ILE A 87 12.32 12.04 -1.13
CA ILE A 87 13.54 12.86 -1.14
C ILE A 87 13.88 13.32 0.28
N ALA A 88 12.88 13.77 1.05
CA ALA A 88 13.08 14.18 2.44
C ALA A 88 13.52 12.99 3.35
N LEU A 89 12.93 11.81 3.17
CA LEU A 89 13.37 10.60 3.87
C LEU A 89 14.83 10.25 3.56
N PHE A 90 15.23 10.34 2.29
CA PHE A 90 16.63 10.04 1.91
C PHE A 90 17.61 11.07 2.45
N ALA A 91 17.26 12.35 2.45
CA ALA A 91 18.08 13.38 3.10
C ALA A 91 18.24 13.11 4.62
N LEU A 92 17.18 12.59 5.28
CA LEU A 92 17.25 12.18 6.68
C LEU A 92 18.15 10.96 6.88
N LEU A 93 18.02 9.93 6.04
CA LEU A 93 18.84 8.71 6.11
C LEU A 93 20.33 9.04 5.91
N GLU A 94 20.66 9.95 5.03
CA GLU A 94 22.03 10.40 4.79
C GLU A 94 22.58 11.22 5.96
N ARG A 95 21.85 12.23 6.40
CA ARG A 95 22.32 13.21 7.38
C ARG A 95 22.34 12.69 8.80
N GLU A 96 21.25 12.05 9.23
CA GLU A 96 21.04 11.66 10.63
C GLU A 96 21.42 10.20 10.88
N VAL A 97 21.03 9.30 9.98
CA VAL A 97 21.28 7.85 10.14
C VAL A 97 22.67 7.46 9.64
N ARG A 98 23.22 8.25 8.71
CA ARG A 98 24.51 7.98 8.07
C ARG A 98 24.55 6.58 7.44
N LEU A 99 23.43 6.22 6.75
CA LEU A 99 23.35 4.95 6.04
C LEU A 99 24.54 4.86 5.05
N PRO A 100 25.30 3.74 5.04
CA PRO A 100 26.43 3.61 4.14
C PRO A 100 26.03 3.81 2.68
N ALA A 101 26.89 4.47 1.90
CA ALA A 101 26.63 4.73 0.50
C ALA A 101 26.34 3.44 -0.27
N GLY A 102 25.35 3.47 -1.16
CA GLY A 102 24.93 2.34 -1.97
C GLY A 102 23.92 1.39 -1.32
N TRP A 103 23.64 1.51 -0.01
CA TRP A 103 22.64 0.65 0.65
C TRP A 103 21.21 0.99 0.23
N ALA A 104 20.91 2.26 0.04
CA ALA A 104 19.63 2.71 -0.48
C ALA A 104 19.87 3.80 -1.54
N ASN A 105 19.31 3.61 -2.74
CA ASN A 105 19.54 4.49 -3.88
C ASN A 105 18.20 4.93 -4.45
N LEU A 106 17.92 6.23 -4.41
CA LEU A 106 16.69 6.81 -4.91
C LEU A 106 16.84 7.20 -6.37
N VAL A 107 16.00 6.64 -7.25
CA VAL A 107 16.02 6.86 -8.69
C VAL A 107 14.66 7.38 -9.16
N PRO A 108 14.45 8.71 -9.17
CA PRO A 108 13.26 9.30 -9.79
C PRO A 108 13.36 9.23 -11.32
N GLY A 109 12.23 9.07 -12.00
CA GLY A 109 12.20 9.04 -13.47
C GLY A 109 11.07 8.20 -14.06
N SER A 110 11.20 7.82 -15.31
CA SER A 110 10.22 6.99 -16.04
C SER A 110 10.02 5.65 -15.36
N ALA A 111 8.77 5.33 -15.04
CA ALA A 111 8.42 4.09 -14.34
C ALA A 111 8.75 2.86 -15.20
N SER A 112 8.42 2.90 -16.48
CA SER A 112 8.69 1.78 -17.41
C SER A 112 10.20 1.56 -17.60
N ALA A 113 10.96 2.61 -17.87
CA ALA A 113 12.39 2.49 -18.10
C ALA A 113 13.14 1.94 -16.87
N ILE A 114 12.79 2.43 -15.68
CA ILE A 114 13.39 1.95 -14.43
C ILE A 114 12.95 0.51 -14.13
N ALA A 115 11.67 0.18 -14.32
CA ALA A 115 11.19 -1.18 -14.14
C ALA A 115 11.88 -2.16 -15.11
N ASP A 116 12.04 -1.79 -16.38
CA ASP A 116 12.73 -2.60 -17.38
C ASP A 116 14.18 -2.82 -16.99
N ALA A 117 14.89 -1.77 -16.56
CA ALA A 117 16.27 -1.89 -16.08
C ALA A 117 16.38 -2.82 -14.86
N LEU A 118 15.49 -2.70 -13.88
CA LEU A 118 15.48 -3.56 -12.68
C LEU A 118 15.16 -5.02 -13.01
N LEU A 119 14.27 -5.25 -13.97
CA LEU A 119 13.87 -6.61 -14.35
C LEU A 119 14.90 -7.33 -15.23
N THR A 120 15.69 -6.58 -16.00
CA THR A 120 16.68 -7.16 -16.91
C THR A 120 18.10 -7.22 -16.32
N HIS A 121 18.43 -6.40 -15.32
CA HIS A 121 19.77 -6.37 -14.74
C HIS A 121 20.09 -7.67 -13.97
N PRO A 122 21.19 -8.37 -14.23
CA PRO A 122 21.51 -9.66 -13.62
C PRO A 122 21.68 -9.59 -12.09
N ASP A 123 22.24 -8.50 -11.57
CA ASP A 123 22.51 -8.35 -10.12
C ASP A 123 21.28 -7.99 -9.29
N VAL A 124 20.17 -7.61 -9.92
CA VAL A 124 18.90 -7.38 -9.22
C VAL A 124 18.22 -8.72 -8.97
N ALA A 125 18.25 -9.19 -7.74
CA ALA A 125 17.73 -10.50 -7.37
C ALA A 125 16.22 -10.51 -7.12
N VAL A 126 15.68 -9.40 -6.60
CA VAL A 126 14.27 -9.28 -6.20
C VAL A 126 13.72 -7.95 -6.70
N VAL A 127 12.49 -7.95 -7.20
CA VAL A 127 11.73 -6.72 -7.46
C VAL A 127 10.46 -6.74 -6.63
N SER A 128 10.28 -5.74 -5.79
CA SER A 128 9.06 -5.55 -5.00
C SER A 128 8.27 -4.37 -5.54
N PHE A 129 7.05 -4.63 -5.96
CA PHE A 129 6.16 -3.65 -6.57
C PHE A 129 4.88 -3.50 -5.75
N THR A 130 4.41 -2.27 -5.63
CA THR A 130 3.04 -1.96 -5.19
C THR A 130 2.40 -1.04 -6.22
N GLY A 131 1.22 -1.41 -6.73
CA GLY A 131 0.50 -0.64 -7.73
C GLY A 131 -0.70 -1.37 -8.30
N SER A 132 -1.06 -1.10 -9.56
CA SER A 132 -2.21 -1.74 -10.20
C SER A 132 -1.93 -3.21 -10.56
N THR A 133 -2.99 -4.01 -10.59
CA THR A 133 -2.92 -5.42 -11.01
C THR A 133 -2.43 -5.58 -12.44
N GLU A 134 -2.83 -4.66 -13.32
CA GLU A 134 -2.41 -4.63 -14.72
C GLU A 134 -0.89 -4.53 -14.86
N VAL A 135 -0.30 -3.52 -14.23
CA VAL A 135 1.17 -3.35 -14.20
C VAL A 135 1.85 -4.54 -13.52
N GLY A 136 1.26 -5.08 -12.45
CA GLY A 136 1.80 -6.28 -11.78
C GLY A 136 1.91 -7.48 -12.73
N ARG A 137 0.91 -7.73 -13.57
CA ARG A 137 0.94 -8.79 -14.61
C ARG A 137 2.05 -8.54 -15.64
N GLU A 138 2.20 -7.29 -16.08
CA GLU A 138 3.28 -6.91 -16.99
C GLU A 138 4.67 -7.18 -16.41
N LEU A 139 4.88 -6.82 -15.14
CA LEU A 139 6.15 -7.07 -14.45
C LEU A 139 6.44 -8.57 -14.30
N ILE A 140 5.44 -9.40 -14.00
CA ILE A 140 5.60 -10.87 -13.97
C ILE A 140 6.09 -11.37 -15.34
N THR A 141 5.42 -10.95 -16.41
CA THR A 141 5.79 -11.38 -17.77
C THR A 141 7.23 -11.00 -18.11
N LYS A 142 7.62 -9.78 -17.81
CA LYS A 142 9.01 -9.30 -18.07
C LYS A 142 10.04 -9.98 -17.18
N SER A 143 9.69 -10.39 -15.96
CA SER A 143 10.61 -11.03 -15.03
C SER A 143 10.96 -12.47 -15.41
N ALA A 144 10.11 -13.12 -16.19
CA ALA A 144 10.25 -14.53 -16.54
C ALA A 144 11.60 -14.84 -17.21
N ALA A 145 12.11 -13.94 -18.06
CA ALA A 145 13.38 -14.13 -18.76
C ALA A 145 14.60 -14.29 -17.81
N GLN A 146 14.53 -13.72 -16.62
CA GLN A 146 15.61 -13.76 -15.62
C GLN A 146 15.25 -14.63 -14.41
N VAL A 147 14.05 -15.25 -14.39
CA VAL A 147 13.52 -16.01 -13.25
C VAL A 147 13.64 -15.24 -11.94
N LYS A 148 13.40 -13.91 -11.98
CA LYS A 148 13.53 -13.05 -10.80
C LYS A 148 12.45 -13.32 -9.77
N ARG A 149 12.79 -13.14 -8.51
CA ARG A 149 11.79 -13.09 -7.43
C ARG A 149 11.00 -11.80 -7.53
N ILE A 150 9.68 -11.92 -7.65
CA ILE A 150 8.77 -10.77 -7.63
C ILE A 150 7.86 -10.87 -6.42
N THR A 151 7.72 -9.76 -5.70
CA THR A 151 6.73 -9.57 -4.65
C THR A 151 5.78 -8.46 -5.05
N LEU A 152 4.49 -8.76 -5.09
CA LEU A 152 3.48 -7.84 -5.59
C LEU A 152 2.46 -7.52 -4.49
N GLU A 153 2.23 -6.23 -4.28
CA GLU A 153 1.11 -5.69 -3.53
C GLU A 153 0.21 -4.94 -4.52
N LEU A 154 -0.98 -5.42 -4.73
CA LEU A 154 -1.84 -4.98 -5.81
C LEU A 154 -3.14 -4.37 -5.29
N GLY A 155 -3.98 -3.89 -6.19
CA GLY A 155 -5.32 -3.45 -5.86
C GLY A 155 -6.18 -4.58 -5.30
N GLY A 156 -7.24 -4.22 -4.64
CA GLY A 156 -8.17 -5.18 -4.04
C GLY A 156 -9.62 -4.73 -4.15
N ASN A 157 -10.52 -5.66 -3.88
CA ASN A 157 -11.96 -5.43 -3.85
C ASN A 157 -12.52 -6.02 -2.55
N ALA A 158 -12.07 -5.46 -1.41
CA ALA A 158 -12.37 -5.97 -0.08
C ALA A 158 -13.89 -5.95 0.21
N PRO A 159 -14.48 -7.03 0.70
CA PRO A 159 -15.86 -7.05 1.16
C PRO A 159 -15.98 -6.44 2.56
N TYR A 160 -17.09 -5.74 2.81
CA TYR A 160 -17.55 -5.31 4.10
C TYR A 160 -18.94 -5.91 4.34
N ILE A 161 -19.10 -6.74 5.37
CA ILE A 161 -20.30 -7.52 5.57
C ILE A 161 -21.01 -7.03 6.83
N VAL A 162 -22.31 -6.73 6.73
CA VAL A 162 -23.17 -6.25 7.82
C VAL A 162 -24.35 -7.20 8.00
N PHE A 163 -24.41 -7.86 9.14
CA PHE A 163 -25.53 -8.71 9.54
C PHE A 163 -26.57 -7.94 10.35
N ALA A 164 -27.75 -8.52 10.54
CA ALA A 164 -28.87 -7.89 11.23
C ALA A 164 -28.60 -7.59 12.72
N ASP A 165 -27.75 -8.37 13.36
CA ASP A 165 -27.35 -8.21 14.76
C ASP A 165 -26.20 -7.21 14.96
N ALA A 166 -25.69 -6.59 13.88
CA ALA A 166 -24.64 -5.60 13.98
C ALA A 166 -25.11 -4.30 14.63
N ASP A 167 -24.25 -3.68 15.42
CA ASP A 167 -24.43 -2.30 15.87
C ASP A 167 -24.33 -1.36 14.65
N MET A 168 -25.45 -0.83 14.19
CA MET A 168 -25.54 -0.03 12.96
C MET A 168 -24.70 1.24 12.99
N ASP A 169 -24.61 1.92 14.13
CA ASP A 169 -23.80 3.13 14.24
C ASP A 169 -22.32 2.81 14.13
N LYS A 170 -21.85 1.79 14.83
CA LYS A 170 -20.46 1.32 14.69
C LYS A 170 -20.15 0.81 13.29
N ALA A 171 -21.08 0.06 12.67
CA ALA A 171 -20.90 -0.44 11.33
C ALA A 171 -20.73 0.70 10.32
N VAL A 172 -21.55 1.75 10.41
CA VAL A 172 -21.43 2.93 9.55
C VAL A 172 -20.12 3.68 9.84
N ASP A 173 -19.79 3.93 11.11
CA ASP A 173 -18.57 4.64 11.49
C ASP A 173 -17.30 3.93 11.02
N GLN A 174 -17.22 2.61 11.19
CA GLN A 174 -16.09 1.81 10.74
C GLN A 174 -15.99 1.78 9.21
N LEU A 175 -17.12 1.68 8.51
CA LEU A 175 -17.10 1.77 7.05
C LEU A 175 -16.63 3.14 6.56
N MET A 176 -17.12 4.23 7.16
CA MET A 176 -16.66 5.59 6.85
C MET A 176 -15.15 5.73 7.05
N ALA A 177 -14.65 5.29 8.19
CA ALA A 177 -13.20 5.33 8.50
C ALA A 177 -12.36 4.47 7.55
N ASN A 178 -12.85 3.33 7.10
CA ASN A 178 -12.16 2.46 6.16
C ASN A 178 -12.23 3.02 4.74
N LYS A 179 -13.46 3.34 4.26
CA LYS A 179 -13.71 3.67 2.86
C LYS A 179 -13.15 5.04 2.46
N PHE A 180 -13.22 6.03 3.35
CA PHE A 180 -12.86 7.41 3.02
C PHE A 180 -11.47 7.83 3.52
N ARG A 181 -10.72 6.95 4.16
CA ARG A 181 -9.32 7.18 4.47
C ARG A 181 -8.50 7.39 3.19
N GLY A 182 -7.63 8.39 3.18
CA GLY A 182 -6.83 8.72 1.99
C GLY A 182 -7.69 9.03 0.77
N SER A 183 -8.86 9.67 0.97
CA SER A 183 -9.83 9.96 -0.08
C SER A 183 -10.33 8.71 -0.82
N GLY A 184 -10.40 7.55 -0.13
CA GLY A 184 -10.81 6.29 -0.71
C GLY A 184 -9.76 5.60 -1.58
N GLN A 185 -8.55 6.16 -1.68
CA GLN A 185 -7.50 5.67 -2.58
C GLN A 185 -6.54 4.70 -1.90
N THR A 186 -7.10 3.70 -1.24
CA THR A 186 -6.34 2.66 -0.53
C THR A 186 -6.65 1.27 -1.08
N CYS A 187 -5.61 0.43 -1.20
CA CYS A 187 -5.75 -0.96 -1.67
C CYS A 187 -6.61 -1.84 -0.76
N VAL A 188 -6.81 -1.43 0.49
CA VAL A 188 -7.58 -2.15 1.53
C VAL A 188 -8.95 -1.55 1.78
N CYS A 189 -9.40 -0.58 0.97
CA CYS A 189 -10.75 -0.04 1.08
C CYS A 189 -11.81 -1.11 0.85
N ALA A 190 -12.88 -1.03 1.62
CA ALA A 190 -14.10 -1.75 1.30
C ALA A 190 -14.70 -1.23 -0.01
N ASN A 191 -14.75 -2.09 -1.01
CA ASN A 191 -15.34 -1.78 -2.32
C ASN A 191 -16.65 -2.53 -2.57
N ARG A 192 -16.91 -3.60 -1.79
CA ARG A 192 -18.17 -4.35 -1.83
C ARG A 192 -18.77 -4.33 -0.42
N ILE A 193 -19.92 -3.68 -0.29
CA ILE A 193 -20.65 -3.60 0.97
C ILE A 193 -21.85 -4.53 0.85
N LEU A 194 -21.81 -5.64 1.58
CA LEU A 194 -22.82 -6.68 1.60
C LEU A 194 -23.64 -6.52 2.90
N VAL A 195 -24.90 -6.16 2.79
CA VAL A 195 -25.75 -5.89 3.93
C VAL A 195 -26.92 -6.86 3.93
N GLU A 196 -27.21 -7.46 5.07
CA GLU A 196 -28.37 -8.32 5.22
C GLU A 196 -29.65 -7.55 4.90
N ARG A 197 -30.53 -8.18 4.12
CA ARG A 197 -31.73 -7.55 3.55
C ARG A 197 -32.60 -6.84 4.60
N SER A 198 -32.74 -7.43 5.76
CA SER A 198 -33.58 -6.92 6.85
C SER A 198 -33.15 -5.54 7.36
N VAL A 199 -31.86 -5.21 7.29
CA VAL A 199 -31.28 -3.95 7.78
C VAL A 199 -30.71 -3.06 6.68
N ALA A 200 -30.80 -3.48 5.42
CA ALA A 200 -30.18 -2.79 4.30
C ALA A 200 -30.69 -1.35 4.12
N ALA A 201 -31.99 -1.13 4.25
CA ALA A 201 -32.58 0.20 4.09
C ALA A 201 -32.12 1.17 5.18
N GLU A 202 -32.06 0.71 6.43
CA GLU A 202 -31.60 1.51 7.56
C GLU A 202 -30.11 1.84 7.44
N PHE A 203 -29.28 0.83 7.16
CA PHE A 203 -27.86 1.01 6.95
C PHE A 203 -27.58 2.03 5.84
N SER A 204 -28.23 1.89 4.68
CA SER A 204 -28.08 2.81 3.56
C SER A 204 -28.46 4.24 3.90
N ARG A 205 -29.57 4.44 4.61
CA ARG A 205 -30.01 5.76 5.05
C ARG A 205 -28.95 6.42 5.97
N ARG A 206 -28.43 5.68 6.96
CA ARG A 206 -27.40 6.19 7.89
C ARG A 206 -26.09 6.49 7.14
N LEU A 207 -25.64 5.58 6.30
CA LEU A 207 -24.43 5.76 5.51
C LEU A 207 -24.53 6.98 4.59
N THR A 208 -25.65 7.12 3.86
CA THR A 208 -25.88 8.27 2.97
C THR A 208 -25.82 9.59 3.73
N ALA A 209 -26.44 9.66 4.90
CA ALA A 209 -26.38 10.87 5.74
C ALA A 209 -24.93 11.24 6.13
N ARG A 210 -24.10 10.24 6.48
CA ARG A 210 -22.70 10.44 6.85
C ARG A 210 -21.84 10.84 5.63
N VAL A 211 -22.08 10.22 4.48
CA VAL A 211 -21.36 10.56 3.23
C VAL A 211 -21.69 11.98 2.78
N ASN A 212 -22.95 12.39 2.84
CA ASN A 212 -23.37 13.72 2.47
C ASN A 212 -22.84 14.82 3.42
N ALA A 213 -22.49 14.47 4.64
CA ALA A 213 -21.89 15.37 5.60
C ALA A 213 -20.37 15.58 5.39
N LEU A 214 -19.74 14.80 4.51
CA LEU A 214 -18.32 14.96 4.19
C LEU A 214 -18.06 16.31 3.51
N ARG A 215 -17.00 16.96 3.94
CA ARG A 215 -16.55 18.23 3.32
C ARG A 215 -15.25 17.99 2.56
N LEU A 216 -15.20 18.47 1.33
CA LEU A 216 -14.00 18.46 0.50
C LEU A 216 -13.24 19.78 0.67
N GLY A 217 -11.93 19.71 0.84
CA GLY A 217 -11.12 20.90 1.01
C GLY A 217 -9.62 20.61 0.97
N ASP A 218 -8.81 21.66 1.02
CA ASP A 218 -7.36 21.53 1.15
C ASP A 218 -7.01 21.04 2.56
N GLY A 219 -6.23 19.96 2.65
CA GLY A 219 -5.82 19.37 3.92
C GLY A 219 -4.92 20.24 4.78
N LEU A 220 -4.36 21.32 4.23
CA LEU A 220 -3.58 22.31 4.99
C LEU A 220 -4.44 23.40 5.63
N GLU A 221 -5.67 23.62 5.11
CA GLU A 221 -6.56 24.69 5.57
C GLU A 221 -7.60 24.21 6.59
N VAL A 222 -7.48 22.99 7.05
CA VAL A 222 -8.59 22.28 7.67
C VAL A 222 -8.30 21.85 9.10
N GLU A 223 -9.02 22.42 10.06
CA GLU A 223 -8.88 22.12 11.50
C GLU A 223 -9.75 20.96 12.04
N GLU A 224 -10.67 20.35 11.29
CA GLU A 224 -11.60 19.33 11.82
C GLU A 224 -11.60 17.95 11.14
N PRO A 225 -11.94 16.87 11.92
CA PRO A 225 -11.56 15.49 11.64
C PRO A 225 -12.50 14.79 10.69
N LEU A 226 -12.54 14.81 9.53
CA LEU A 226 -13.16 14.01 8.47
C LEU A 226 -13.30 14.83 7.20
N ARG A 227 -12.17 15.14 6.63
CA ARG A 227 -12.14 15.86 5.37
C ARG A 227 -11.45 15.00 4.33
N ILE A 228 -12.23 14.60 3.35
CA ILE A 228 -11.68 14.07 2.11
C ILE A 228 -10.97 15.23 1.46
N VAL A 229 -9.66 15.23 1.54
CA VAL A 229 -8.84 16.20 0.82
C VAL A 229 -8.89 15.81 -0.65
N GLY A 230 -9.57 16.61 -1.46
CA GLY A 230 -9.47 16.49 -2.90
C GLY A 230 -8.02 16.74 -3.30
N GLN A 231 -7.32 15.71 -3.73
CA GLN A 231 -5.98 15.92 -4.24
C GLN A 231 -6.05 16.69 -5.55
N PRO A 232 -5.30 17.80 -5.70
CA PRO A 232 -5.21 18.53 -6.97
C PRO A 232 -4.61 17.70 -8.11
N CYS A 233 -4.13 16.51 -7.81
CA CYS A 233 -3.40 15.62 -8.73
C CYS A 233 -4.27 14.85 -9.72
N LEU A 234 -5.58 14.91 -9.63
CA LEU A 234 -6.47 14.17 -10.54
C LEU A 234 -6.94 15.00 -11.75
N ARG A 235 -6.26 16.08 -12.08
CA ARG A 235 -6.43 16.69 -13.40
C ARG A 235 -5.79 15.76 -14.43
N GLY A 236 -6.58 14.86 -14.99
CA GLY A 236 -6.17 14.02 -16.12
C GLY A 236 -6.62 12.56 -16.08
N ASN A 237 -7.20 12.09 -15.01
CA ASN A 237 -7.91 10.82 -15.01
C ASN A 237 -9.37 11.07 -14.63
N GLN A 238 -10.30 10.50 -15.35
CA GLN A 238 -11.74 10.76 -15.24
C GLN A 238 -12.39 10.28 -13.94
N ASP A 239 -11.59 9.67 -13.05
CA ASP A 239 -12.05 9.14 -11.75
C ASP A 239 -11.84 10.16 -10.62
N HIS A 240 -12.55 11.29 -10.69
CA HIS A 240 -12.63 12.24 -9.59
C HIS A 240 -13.46 11.63 -8.45
N PRO A 241 -13.10 11.79 -7.14
CA PRO A 241 -13.92 11.31 -6.02
C PRO A 241 -15.38 11.79 -6.07
N LEU A 242 -15.65 12.96 -6.69
CA LEU A 242 -17.00 13.45 -6.95
C LEU A 242 -17.74 12.65 -8.04
N ASP A 243 -17.01 12.01 -8.96
CA ASP A 243 -17.62 11.14 -9.95
C ASP A 243 -17.96 9.78 -9.33
N ILE A 244 -17.22 9.32 -8.36
CA ILE A 244 -17.59 8.16 -7.55
C ILE A 244 -18.94 8.39 -6.87
N ALA A 245 -19.19 9.58 -6.32
CA ALA A 245 -20.49 9.91 -5.73
C ALA A 245 -21.62 10.07 -6.79
N LYS A 246 -21.27 10.38 -8.05
CA LYS A 246 -22.22 10.47 -9.18
C LYS A 246 -22.42 9.12 -9.87
N GLU A 247 -21.39 8.29 -10.00
CA GLU A 247 -21.48 6.92 -10.53
C GLU A 247 -22.26 5.99 -9.60
N TYR A 248 -22.17 6.20 -8.30
CA TYR A 248 -23.04 5.56 -7.32
C TYR A 248 -24.33 6.37 -7.17
N GLN A 249 -25.13 6.48 -8.25
CA GLN A 249 -26.54 6.85 -8.10
C GLN A 249 -27.22 5.79 -7.26
N TRP A 250 -27.34 6.08 -5.97
CA TRP A 250 -28.14 5.33 -5.04
C TRP A 250 -29.61 5.46 -5.43
N SER A 251 -30.02 4.76 -6.48
CA SER A 251 -31.44 4.48 -6.69
C SER A 251 -31.81 3.48 -5.59
N GLY A 252 -32.61 3.91 -4.64
CA GLY A 252 -33.01 3.13 -3.46
C GLY A 252 -33.80 1.84 -3.76
N ALA A 253 -33.66 1.26 -4.95
CA ALA A 253 -34.46 0.14 -5.40
C ALA A 253 -33.70 -1.19 -5.53
N ASP A 254 -32.35 -1.24 -5.55
CA ASP A 254 -31.68 -2.52 -5.80
C ASP A 254 -30.29 -2.63 -5.16
N LEU A 255 -30.26 -2.88 -3.86
CA LEU A 255 -29.03 -3.18 -3.10
C LEU A 255 -28.53 -4.62 -3.30
N THR A 256 -29.08 -5.38 -4.21
CA THR A 256 -28.70 -6.78 -4.44
C THR A 256 -27.48 -6.96 -5.32
N SER A 257 -26.94 -5.88 -5.90
CA SER A 257 -25.73 -5.95 -6.73
C SER A 257 -24.91 -4.65 -6.67
N LEU A 258 -24.26 -4.37 -5.55
CA LEU A 258 -23.13 -3.44 -5.53
C LEU A 258 -21.88 -4.15 -6.05
N THR A 259 -21.90 -4.60 -7.26
CA THR A 259 -20.70 -4.94 -8.03
C THR A 259 -20.22 -3.67 -8.70
N ALA A 260 -19.27 -2.98 -8.07
CA ALA A 260 -18.44 -2.03 -8.79
C ALA A 260 -17.76 -2.80 -9.92
N GLY A 261 -17.95 -2.38 -11.15
CA GLY A 261 -17.31 -2.97 -12.32
C GLY A 261 -15.79 -3.02 -12.11
N VAL A 262 -15.20 -4.13 -12.47
CA VAL A 262 -13.77 -4.41 -12.51
C VAL A 262 -13.14 -3.61 -13.65
#